data_f77771f622a4d40ab758de90f9f046e1
#
_entry.id   f77771f622a4d40ab758de90f9f046e1
#
_cell.length_a   1.000
_cell.length_b   1.000
_cell.length_c   1.000
_cell.angle_alpha   90.00
_cell.angle_beta   90.00
_cell.angle_gamma   90.00
#
_symmetry.space_group_name_H-M   'P 1'
#
loop_
_entity.id
_entity.type
_entity.pdbx_description
1 polymer ?
#
loop_
_entity_poly.entity_id
_entity_poly.type
_entity_poly.pdbx_seq_one_letter_code
_entity_poly.pdbx_strand_id
1 'polypeptide(L)'
;MKVQSTKNAKQIKKTIKICIIALCVLVASGSGYLGFKIYQQISNFDIDNLTTTSYSSQVSQDGETYYKYGSSIGKYVSYDDIPEVMIDAVISAEDSRYFVHNGFDIPRIIKAFMTNILAGHTVAGGSTITQQLIKKTYYPDAEKTIERKVGEVILSIEATQQTTKQKVLELYLNKIYFGKSNSSIGIYGASYYYFGKSPDQLTLPEAALL
;
A
#
# COMPACT_ATOMS: atom_id res chain seq x y z
N MET A 1 57.35 25.00 22.25
CA MET A 1 55.92 24.59 22.45
C MET A 1 54.92 25.13 21.42
N LYS A 2 54.96 26.41 20.99
CA LYS A 2 53.99 26.98 20.00
C LYS A 2 53.97 26.33 18.63
N VAL A 3 55.08 25.84 18.08
CA VAL A 3 55.16 25.24 16.73
C VAL A 3 54.49 23.86 16.62
N GLN A 4 54.54 23.07 17.72
CA GLN A 4 53.89 21.76 17.79
C GLN A 4 52.36 21.90 17.81
N SER A 5 51.84 22.90 18.55
CA SER A 5 50.40 23.20 18.65
C SER A 5 49.78 23.59 17.29
N THR A 6 50.51 24.40 16.50
CA THR A 6 50.02 24.82 15.15
C THR A 6 50.04 23.70 14.13
N LYS A 7 50.98 22.75 14.20
CA LYS A 7 50.99 21.56 13.36
C LYS A 7 49.80 20.63 13.66
N ASN A 8 49.54 20.39 14.94
CA ASN A 8 48.38 19.58 15.36
C ASN A 8 47.04 20.21 14.93
N ALA A 9 46.88 21.53 15.07
CA ALA A 9 45.67 22.23 14.61
C ALA A 9 45.46 22.13 13.08
N LYS A 10 46.52 22.22 12.27
CA LYS A 10 46.45 22.03 10.82
C LYS A 10 46.05 20.57 10.45
N GLN A 11 46.61 19.60 11.15
CA GLN A 11 46.30 18.18 10.95
C GLN A 11 44.83 17.89 11.28
N ILE A 12 44.33 18.38 12.43
CA ILE A 12 42.92 18.23 12.82
C ILE A 12 42.00 18.87 11.79
N LYS A 13 42.26 20.08 11.29
CA LYS A 13 41.47 20.72 10.24
C LYS A 13 41.44 19.90 8.94
N LYS A 14 42.61 19.32 8.58
CA LYS A 14 42.69 18.45 7.37
C LYS A 14 41.84 17.18 7.56
N THR A 15 41.91 16.53 8.70
CA THR A 15 41.11 15.33 9.03
C THR A 15 39.61 15.63 8.99
N ILE A 16 39.18 16.73 9.65
CA ILE A 16 37.77 17.16 9.62
C ILE A 16 37.28 17.40 8.19
N LYS A 17 38.10 18.06 7.35
CA LYS A 17 37.74 18.30 5.94
C LYS A 17 37.56 16.98 5.16
N ILE A 18 38.43 16.00 5.37
CA ILE A 18 38.35 14.68 4.76
C ILE A 18 37.08 13.95 5.23
N CYS A 19 36.76 13.98 6.52
CA CYS A 19 35.55 13.37 7.06
C CYS A 19 34.27 14.00 6.49
N ILE A 20 34.25 15.34 6.34
CA ILE A 20 33.11 16.03 5.71
C ILE A 20 32.94 15.61 4.24
N ILE A 21 34.05 15.58 3.48
CA ILE A 21 33.99 15.14 2.08
C ILE A 21 33.52 13.69 1.98
N ALA A 22 34.03 12.79 2.80
CA ALA A 22 33.61 11.39 2.84
C ALA A 22 32.11 11.26 3.19
N LEU A 23 31.63 12.03 4.14
CA LEU A 23 30.21 12.08 4.49
C LEU A 23 29.34 12.60 3.35
N CYS A 24 29.77 13.65 2.65
CA CYS A 24 29.07 14.17 1.49
C CYS A 24 29.00 13.14 0.34
N VAL A 25 30.10 12.41 0.11
CA VAL A 25 30.13 11.33 -0.90
C VAL A 25 29.20 10.19 -0.53
N LEU A 26 29.17 9.77 0.74
CA LEU A 26 28.24 8.76 1.24
C LEU A 26 26.78 9.18 1.08
N VAL A 27 26.45 10.43 1.41
CA VAL A 27 25.08 10.96 1.25
C VAL A 27 24.72 11.04 -0.23
N ALA A 28 25.61 11.50 -1.11
CA ALA A 28 25.36 11.60 -2.54
C ALA A 28 25.21 10.23 -3.19
N SER A 29 26.02 9.24 -2.81
CA SER A 29 25.90 7.87 -3.32
C SER A 29 24.63 7.18 -2.82
N GLY A 30 24.27 7.38 -1.54
CA GLY A 30 23.05 6.85 -0.96
C GLY A 30 21.79 7.44 -1.62
N SER A 31 21.77 8.75 -1.88
CA SER A 31 20.66 9.40 -2.58
C SER A 31 20.58 8.97 -4.05
N GLY A 32 21.72 8.78 -4.72
CA GLY A 32 21.77 8.24 -6.10
C GLY A 32 21.23 6.81 -6.18
N TYR A 33 21.61 5.94 -5.24
CA TYR A 33 21.10 4.58 -5.16
C TYR A 33 19.59 4.55 -4.91
N LEU A 34 19.10 5.35 -3.95
CA LEU A 34 17.68 5.45 -3.67
C LEU A 34 16.89 5.98 -4.88
N GLY A 35 17.40 7.03 -5.53
CA GLY A 35 16.80 7.57 -6.75
C GLY A 35 16.73 6.55 -7.89
N PHE A 36 17.77 5.75 -8.07
CA PHE A 36 17.78 4.66 -9.06
C PHE A 36 16.75 3.58 -8.73
N LYS A 37 16.61 3.16 -7.46
CA LYS A 37 15.59 2.21 -7.01
C LYS A 37 14.18 2.74 -7.24
N ILE A 38 13.94 3.99 -6.91
CA ILE A 38 12.67 4.67 -7.16
C ILE A 38 12.36 4.68 -8.66
N TYR A 39 13.31 5.06 -9.49
CA TYR A 39 13.15 5.05 -10.94
C TYR A 39 12.80 3.64 -11.46
N GLN A 40 13.50 2.60 -11.01
CA GLN A 40 13.17 1.21 -11.37
C GLN A 40 11.75 0.81 -10.96
N GLN A 41 11.30 1.22 -9.79
CA GLN A 41 9.93 0.90 -9.32
C GLN A 41 8.87 1.57 -10.19
N ILE A 42 9.06 2.85 -10.54
CA ILE A 42 8.14 3.58 -11.41
C ILE A 42 8.15 3.00 -12.82
N SER A 43 9.33 2.70 -13.39
CA SER A 43 9.45 2.16 -14.74
C SER A 43 8.86 0.76 -14.90
N ASN A 44 8.78 -0.01 -13.81
CA ASN A 44 8.18 -1.34 -13.77
C ASN A 44 6.72 -1.32 -13.27
N PHE A 45 6.18 -0.14 -12.97
CA PHE A 45 4.79 -0.01 -12.56
C PHE A 45 3.88 -0.17 -13.77
N ASP A 46 2.95 -1.08 -13.66
CA ASP A 46 1.92 -1.33 -14.66
C ASP A 46 0.56 -1.33 -13.96
N ILE A 47 -0.28 -0.37 -14.32
CA ILE A 47 -1.62 -0.22 -13.77
C ILE A 47 -2.48 -1.48 -13.99
N ASP A 48 -2.24 -2.23 -15.07
CA ASP A 48 -2.98 -3.44 -15.39
C ASP A 48 -2.71 -4.56 -14.37
N ASN A 49 -1.56 -4.56 -13.69
CA ASN A 49 -1.30 -5.49 -12.58
C ASN A 49 -2.25 -5.27 -11.38
N LEU A 50 -2.79 -4.07 -11.23
CA LEU A 50 -3.82 -3.82 -10.21
C LEU A 50 -5.13 -4.51 -10.55
N THR A 51 -5.42 -4.74 -11.83
CA THR A 51 -6.65 -5.41 -12.30
C THR A 51 -6.54 -6.93 -12.25
N THR A 52 -5.31 -7.47 -12.29
CA THR A 52 -5.06 -8.90 -12.35
C THR A 52 -5.46 -9.58 -11.04
N THR A 53 -6.44 -10.46 -11.09
CA THR A 53 -6.77 -11.40 -10.01
C THR A 53 -6.15 -12.75 -10.36
N SER A 54 -5.13 -13.15 -9.59
CA SER A 54 -4.52 -14.47 -9.78
C SER A 54 -5.41 -15.56 -9.18
N TYR A 55 -5.96 -16.40 -10.00
CA TYR A 55 -6.60 -17.64 -9.58
C TYR A 55 -6.05 -18.82 -10.39
N SER A 56 -5.93 -19.98 -9.76
CA SER A 56 -5.66 -21.24 -10.41
C SER A 56 -6.96 -22.03 -10.53
N SER A 57 -7.25 -22.59 -11.69
CA SER A 57 -8.41 -23.46 -11.88
C SER A 57 -7.97 -24.88 -12.21
N GLN A 58 -8.64 -25.87 -11.66
CA GLN A 58 -8.58 -27.24 -12.19
C GLN A 58 -9.65 -27.38 -13.26
N VAL A 59 -9.22 -27.73 -14.46
CA VAL A 59 -10.10 -28.00 -15.61
C VAL A 59 -10.08 -29.49 -15.92
N SER A 60 -11.22 -30.03 -16.33
CA SER A 60 -11.35 -31.38 -16.86
C SER A 60 -10.69 -31.49 -18.24
N GLN A 61 -10.55 -32.72 -18.75
CA GLN A 61 -10.12 -32.95 -20.14
C GLN A 61 -11.03 -32.27 -21.17
N ASP A 62 -12.27 -32.04 -20.82
CA ASP A 62 -13.32 -31.43 -21.69
C ASP A 62 -13.31 -29.87 -21.55
N GLY A 63 -12.39 -29.29 -20.76
CA GLY A 63 -12.30 -27.86 -20.57
C GLY A 63 -13.26 -27.29 -19.52
N GLU A 64 -14.04 -28.10 -18.82
CA GLU A 64 -14.88 -27.62 -17.73
C GLU A 64 -14.10 -27.38 -16.45
N THR A 65 -14.37 -26.25 -15.79
CA THR A 65 -13.70 -25.88 -14.54
C THR A 65 -14.35 -26.60 -13.36
N TYR A 66 -13.66 -27.57 -12.77
CA TYR A 66 -14.12 -28.27 -11.56
C TYR A 66 -13.86 -27.49 -10.28
N TYR A 67 -12.74 -26.80 -10.20
CA TYR A 67 -12.37 -26.08 -9.02
C TYR A 67 -11.48 -24.88 -9.34
N LYS A 68 -11.70 -23.75 -8.64
CA LYS A 68 -10.84 -22.57 -8.71
C LYS A 68 -10.08 -22.43 -7.39
N TYR A 69 -8.74 -22.46 -7.46
CA TYR A 69 -7.87 -22.18 -6.32
C TYR A 69 -7.42 -20.73 -6.39
N GLY A 70 -7.47 -20.04 -5.29
CA GLY A 70 -7.00 -18.66 -5.20
C GLY A 70 -8.11 -17.65 -4.92
N SER A 71 -7.77 -16.43 -4.98
CA SER A 71 -8.41 -15.32 -4.29
C SER A 71 -9.76 -14.86 -4.81
N SER A 72 -10.50 -15.60 -5.61
CA SER A 72 -11.91 -15.22 -5.82
C SER A 72 -12.77 -16.39 -6.24
N ILE A 73 -13.47 -16.96 -5.29
CA ILE A 73 -14.75 -17.64 -5.52
C ILE A 73 -15.84 -16.57 -5.81
N GLY A 74 -15.45 -15.34 -6.13
CA GLY A 74 -16.33 -14.22 -6.26
C GLY A 74 -16.41 -13.65 -7.67
N LYS A 75 -17.58 -13.15 -8.03
CA LYS A 75 -17.79 -12.32 -9.20
C LYS A 75 -17.11 -10.97 -8.94
N TYR A 76 -16.42 -10.41 -9.95
CA TYR A 76 -15.93 -9.05 -9.90
C TYR A 76 -17.12 -8.08 -9.84
N VAL A 77 -17.04 -7.10 -8.95
CA VAL A 77 -18.09 -6.09 -8.76
C VAL A 77 -17.56 -4.76 -9.29
N SER A 78 -18.24 -4.20 -10.28
CA SER A 78 -17.90 -2.87 -10.81
C SER A 78 -18.20 -1.78 -9.78
N TYR A 79 -17.57 -0.63 -9.91
CA TYR A 79 -17.80 0.49 -8.97
C TYR A 79 -19.27 0.86 -8.85
N ASP A 80 -19.98 0.88 -9.98
CA ASP A 80 -21.40 1.26 -10.04
C ASP A 80 -22.33 0.23 -9.38
N ASP A 81 -21.87 -1.01 -9.22
CA ASP A 81 -22.58 -2.10 -8.54
C ASP A 81 -22.24 -2.21 -7.05
N ILE A 82 -21.25 -1.41 -6.55
CA ILE A 82 -20.91 -1.38 -5.13
C ILE A 82 -21.86 -0.42 -4.41
N PRO A 83 -22.60 -0.90 -3.37
CA PRO A 83 -23.53 -0.05 -2.68
C PRO A 83 -22.83 1.08 -1.93
N GLU A 84 -23.41 2.28 -1.94
CA GLU A 84 -22.87 3.48 -1.30
C GLU A 84 -22.55 3.25 0.19
N VAL A 85 -23.40 2.48 0.90
CA VAL A 85 -23.15 2.12 2.31
C VAL A 85 -21.83 1.38 2.52
N MET A 86 -21.38 0.60 1.54
CA MET A 86 -20.10 -0.10 1.62
C MET A 86 -18.93 0.84 1.31
N ILE A 87 -19.10 1.72 0.35
CA ILE A 87 -18.12 2.77 0.02
C ILE A 87 -17.88 3.63 1.25
N ASP A 88 -18.95 4.11 1.87
CA ASP A 88 -18.89 4.97 3.06
C ASP A 88 -18.28 4.24 4.27
N ALA A 89 -18.64 2.99 4.49
CA ALA A 89 -18.11 2.17 5.58
C ALA A 89 -16.58 2.03 5.45
N VAL A 90 -16.11 1.63 4.27
CA VAL A 90 -14.66 1.44 4.02
C VAL A 90 -13.90 2.76 4.09
N ILE A 91 -14.39 3.82 3.48
CA ILE A 91 -13.73 5.13 3.52
C ILE A 91 -13.67 5.65 4.96
N SER A 92 -14.74 5.53 5.71
CA SER A 92 -14.79 6.00 7.11
C SER A 92 -13.80 5.25 8.00
N ALA A 93 -13.68 3.94 7.82
CA ALA A 93 -12.81 3.09 8.62
C ALA A 93 -11.34 3.20 8.19
N GLU A 94 -11.08 3.07 6.89
CA GLU A 94 -9.73 2.90 6.36
C GLU A 94 -9.08 4.19 5.89
N ASP A 95 -9.83 5.14 5.35
CA ASP A 95 -9.25 6.34 4.73
C ASP A 95 -10.26 7.49 4.59
N SER A 96 -10.64 8.11 5.69
CA SER A 96 -11.69 9.14 5.74
C SER A 96 -11.45 10.37 4.84
N ARG A 97 -10.24 10.53 4.32
CA ARG A 97 -9.88 11.61 3.38
C ARG A 97 -9.57 11.09 1.98
N TYR A 98 -10.03 9.88 1.65
CA TYR A 98 -9.72 9.17 0.42
C TYR A 98 -9.83 10.04 -0.84
N PHE A 99 -10.91 10.78 -1.01
CA PHE A 99 -11.14 11.62 -2.19
C PHE A 99 -10.37 12.95 -2.20
N VAL A 100 -9.67 13.29 -1.10
CA VAL A 100 -8.98 14.60 -0.95
C VAL A 100 -7.49 14.52 -1.29
N HIS A 101 -6.85 13.36 -1.02
CA HIS A 101 -5.40 13.19 -1.23
C HIS A 101 -5.09 12.42 -2.53
N ASN A 102 -3.84 12.51 -3.01
CA ASN A 102 -3.36 11.83 -4.22
C ASN A 102 -2.54 10.58 -3.88
N GLY A 103 -3.21 9.52 -3.40
CA GLY A 103 -2.60 8.21 -3.10
C GLY A 103 -1.97 8.11 -1.71
N PHE A 104 -1.67 9.23 -1.05
CA PHE A 104 -0.95 9.27 0.21
C PHE A 104 -1.39 10.50 1.04
N ASP A 105 -1.60 10.35 2.34
CA ASP A 105 -2.17 11.37 3.23
C ASP A 105 -1.19 11.74 4.35
N ILE A 106 -0.46 12.86 4.20
CA ILE A 106 0.52 13.35 5.20
C ILE A 106 -0.15 13.65 6.55
N PRO A 107 -1.28 14.42 6.62
CA PRO A 107 -1.95 14.67 7.89
C PRO A 107 -2.34 13.39 8.64
N ARG A 108 -2.82 12.37 7.93
CA ARG A 108 -3.17 11.08 8.51
C ARG A 108 -1.95 10.37 9.10
N ILE A 109 -0.82 10.37 8.36
CA ILE A 109 0.44 9.77 8.84
C ILE A 109 0.92 10.45 10.10
N ILE A 110 0.93 11.78 10.14
CA ILE A 110 1.34 12.55 11.32
C ILE A 110 0.42 12.25 12.50
N LYS A 111 -0.90 12.26 12.28
CA LYS A 111 -1.89 11.92 13.31
C LYS A 111 -1.67 10.51 13.86
N ALA A 112 -1.52 9.51 13.00
CA ALA A 112 -1.27 8.13 13.41
C ALA A 112 0.04 7.99 14.20
N PHE A 113 1.11 8.65 13.77
CA PHE A 113 2.39 8.67 14.47
C PHE A 113 2.26 9.26 15.88
N MET A 114 1.63 10.42 16.02
CA MET A 114 1.41 11.06 17.32
C MET A 114 0.53 10.21 18.24
N THR A 115 -0.54 9.63 17.70
CA THR A 115 -1.45 8.74 18.45
C THR A 115 -0.70 7.51 18.99
N ASN A 116 0.15 6.89 18.16
CA ASN A 116 0.93 5.72 18.55
C ASN A 116 2.00 6.05 19.60
N ILE A 117 2.64 7.23 19.50
CA ILE A 117 3.58 7.69 20.54
C ILE A 117 2.86 7.87 21.89
N LEU A 118 1.71 8.53 21.89
CA LEU A 118 0.95 8.79 23.12
C LEU A 118 0.41 7.49 23.75
N ALA A 119 0.04 6.52 22.92
CA ALA A 119 -0.44 5.21 23.39
C ALA A 119 0.69 4.26 23.82
N GLY A 120 1.96 4.52 23.44
CA GLY A 120 3.09 3.64 23.69
C GLY A 120 3.11 2.36 22.84
N HIS A 121 2.12 2.16 21.98
CA HIS A 121 2.01 1.02 21.04
C HIS A 121 1.22 1.41 19.79
N THR A 122 1.21 0.54 18.78
CA THR A 122 0.50 0.82 17.52
C THR A 122 -1.01 0.65 17.71
N VAL A 123 -1.76 1.75 17.70
CA VAL A 123 -3.22 1.81 17.78
C VAL A 123 -3.86 2.44 16.54
N ALA A 124 -3.09 3.17 15.74
CA ALA A 124 -3.57 3.85 14.54
C ALA A 124 -2.72 3.54 13.32
N GLY A 125 -3.35 3.26 12.19
CA GLY A 125 -2.74 3.05 10.88
C GLY A 125 -2.71 4.35 10.06
N GLY A 126 -1.55 4.66 9.47
CA GLY A 126 -1.38 5.82 8.60
C GLY A 126 -1.44 5.51 7.10
N SER A 127 -1.67 4.24 6.70
CA SER A 127 -1.72 3.85 5.29
C SER A 127 -3.07 4.19 4.66
N THR A 128 -3.05 4.65 3.40
CA THR A 128 -4.25 4.91 2.61
C THR A 128 -4.77 3.63 1.93
N ILE A 129 -6.00 3.67 1.42
CA ILE A 129 -6.59 2.59 0.60
C ILE A 129 -5.69 2.27 -0.60
N THR A 130 -5.19 3.30 -1.29
CA THR A 130 -4.28 3.12 -2.44
C THR A 130 -2.99 2.40 -2.02
N GLN A 131 -2.39 2.79 -0.90
CA GLN A 131 -1.18 2.12 -0.38
C GLN A 131 -1.44 0.66 0.00
N GLN A 132 -2.62 0.35 0.53
CA GLN A 132 -3.00 -1.02 0.85
C GLN A 132 -3.18 -1.87 -0.42
N LEU A 133 -3.80 -1.31 -1.47
CA LEU A 133 -3.92 -1.96 -2.78
C LEU A 133 -2.55 -2.24 -3.40
N ILE A 134 -1.67 -1.22 -3.46
CA ILE A 134 -0.29 -1.35 -3.96
C ILE A 134 0.48 -2.43 -3.17
N LYS A 135 0.41 -2.39 -1.84
CA LYS A 135 1.05 -3.38 -0.99
C LYS A 135 0.61 -4.81 -1.35
N LYS A 136 -0.69 -5.03 -1.50
CA LYS A 136 -1.23 -6.36 -1.84
C LYS A 136 -0.82 -6.85 -3.22
N THR A 137 -0.64 -5.95 -4.18
CA THR A 137 -0.33 -6.31 -5.56
C THR A 137 1.16 -6.44 -5.81
N TYR A 138 1.97 -5.50 -5.33
CA TYR A 138 3.42 -5.44 -5.65
C TYR A 138 4.32 -5.97 -4.54
N TYR A 139 3.79 -6.07 -3.31
CA TYR A 139 4.58 -6.47 -2.12
C TYR A 139 3.83 -7.49 -1.24
N PRO A 140 3.22 -8.57 -1.80
CA PRO A 140 2.35 -9.47 -1.03
C PRO A 140 3.06 -10.12 0.14
N ASP A 141 4.30 -10.57 -0.05
CA ASP A 141 5.09 -11.31 0.94
C ASP A 141 6.33 -10.54 1.43
N ALA A 142 6.42 -9.25 1.10
CA ALA A 142 7.61 -8.46 1.42
C ALA A 142 7.67 -8.09 2.91
N GLU A 143 8.87 -8.16 3.48
CA GLU A 143 9.15 -7.73 4.85
C GLU A 143 8.78 -6.25 5.09
N LYS A 144 8.52 -5.91 6.36
CA LYS A 144 8.17 -4.55 6.76
C LYS A 144 9.43 -3.68 6.83
N THR A 145 9.92 -3.24 5.67
CA THR A 145 11.08 -2.36 5.55
C THR A 145 10.68 -0.92 5.22
N ILE A 146 11.56 0.04 5.52
CA ILE A 146 11.37 1.45 5.12
C ILE A 146 11.39 1.57 3.59
N GLU A 147 12.28 0.85 2.91
CA GLU A 147 12.39 0.83 1.45
C GLU A 147 11.07 0.40 0.79
N ARG A 148 10.46 -0.70 1.27
CA ARG A 148 9.13 -1.10 0.82
C ARG A 148 8.09 -0.01 1.05
N LYS A 149 8.10 0.65 2.23
CA LYS A 149 7.12 1.70 2.54
C LYS A 149 7.27 2.93 1.65
N VAL A 150 8.49 3.30 1.30
CA VAL A 150 8.76 4.36 0.31
C VAL A 150 8.22 3.94 -1.06
N GLY A 151 8.46 2.71 -1.49
CA GLY A 151 7.91 2.16 -2.74
C GLY A 151 6.38 2.18 -2.76
N GLU A 152 5.71 1.76 -1.69
CA GLU A 152 4.24 1.83 -1.56
C GLU A 152 3.72 3.26 -1.77
N VAL A 153 4.37 4.27 -1.17
CA VAL A 153 3.97 5.68 -1.31
C VAL A 153 4.11 6.14 -2.75
N ILE A 154 5.26 5.87 -3.38
CA ILE A 154 5.56 6.31 -4.74
C ILE A 154 4.59 5.68 -5.74
N LEU A 155 4.42 4.36 -5.69
CA LEU A 155 3.49 3.66 -6.58
C LEU A 155 2.02 4.04 -6.31
N SER A 156 1.68 4.44 -5.09
CA SER A 156 0.32 4.93 -4.79
C SER A 156 0.05 6.29 -5.42
N ILE A 157 1.05 7.17 -5.48
CA ILE A 157 0.95 8.45 -6.20
C ILE A 157 0.81 8.17 -7.70
N GLU A 158 1.67 7.31 -8.25
CA GLU A 158 1.64 6.93 -9.66
C GLU A 158 0.29 6.32 -10.06
N ALA A 159 -0.24 5.39 -9.28
CA ALA A 159 -1.54 4.78 -9.51
C ALA A 159 -2.67 5.82 -9.57
N THR A 160 -2.67 6.82 -8.67
CA THR A 160 -3.71 7.86 -8.67
C THR A 160 -3.55 8.90 -9.78
N GLN A 161 -2.41 8.95 -10.46
CA GLN A 161 -2.22 9.76 -11.67
C GLN A 161 -2.70 9.01 -12.93
N GLN A 162 -2.59 7.69 -12.95
CA GLN A 162 -2.92 6.86 -14.12
C GLN A 162 -4.39 6.39 -14.12
N THR A 163 -5.10 6.43 -12.98
CA THR A 163 -6.49 6.00 -12.91
C THR A 163 -7.33 6.82 -11.93
N THR A 164 -8.65 6.63 -11.95
CA THR A 164 -9.58 7.36 -11.09
C THR A 164 -9.60 6.78 -9.67
N LYS A 165 -10.01 7.59 -8.69
CA LYS A 165 -10.24 7.17 -7.32
C LYS A 165 -11.28 6.06 -7.22
N GLN A 166 -12.35 6.17 -8.01
CA GLN A 166 -13.40 5.16 -8.11
C GLN A 166 -12.81 3.82 -8.55
N LYS A 167 -11.96 3.82 -9.57
CA LYS A 167 -11.32 2.59 -10.06
C LYS A 167 -10.38 1.97 -9.03
N VAL A 168 -9.60 2.78 -8.32
CA VAL A 168 -8.74 2.29 -7.23
C VAL A 168 -9.58 1.65 -6.11
N LEU A 169 -10.70 2.26 -5.73
CA LEU A 169 -11.59 1.72 -4.69
C LEU A 169 -12.29 0.43 -5.14
N GLU A 170 -12.73 0.37 -6.40
CA GLU A 170 -13.25 -0.84 -7.03
C GLU A 170 -12.25 -1.99 -6.94
N LEU A 171 -11.00 -1.75 -7.38
CA LEU A 171 -9.94 -2.74 -7.36
C LEU A 171 -9.60 -3.18 -5.93
N TYR A 172 -9.58 -2.23 -5.00
CA TYR A 172 -9.34 -2.50 -3.58
C TYR A 172 -10.42 -3.43 -3.02
N LEU A 173 -11.70 -3.09 -3.18
CA LEU A 173 -12.82 -3.87 -2.66
C LEU A 173 -12.95 -5.26 -3.30
N ASN A 174 -12.48 -5.42 -4.52
CA ASN A 174 -12.42 -6.73 -5.16
C ASN A 174 -11.21 -7.60 -4.73
N LYS A 175 -10.16 -6.99 -4.14
CA LYS A 175 -8.92 -7.69 -3.75
C LYS A 175 -8.72 -7.86 -2.25
N ILE A 176 -9.38 -7.07 -1.42
CA ILE A 176 -9.15 -7.13 0.02
C ILE A 176 -9.71 -8.44 0.60
N TYR A 177 -9.07 -8.86 1.68
CA TYR A 177 -9.45 -10.04 2.44
C TYR A 177 -10.28 -9.61 3.66
N PHE A 178 -11.53 -10.02 3.70
CA PHE A 178 -12.48 -9.66 4.73
C PHE A 178 -12.55 -10.64 5.90
N GLY A 179 -11.58 -11.53 6.05
CA GLY A 179 -11.60 -12.44 7.20
C GLY A 179 -10.81 -13.72 7.02
N LYS A 180 -11.17 -14.78 7.75
CA LYS A 180 -10.35 -15.99 7.93
C LYS A 180 -10.53 -17.06 6.83
N SER A 181 -11.39 -16.84 5.84
CA SER A 181 -11.67 -17.81 4.79
C SER A 181 -11.28 -17.29 3.42
N ASN A 182 -10.68 -18.12 2.57
CA ASN A 182 -10.43 -17.79 1.18
C ASN A 182 -11.72 -17.44 0.41
N SER A 183 -12.88 -17.86 0.92
CA SER A 183 -14.19 -17.49 0.39
C SER A 183 -14.60 -16.04 0.66
N SER A 184 -13.91 -15.33 1.57
CA SER A 184 -14.18 -13.92 1.93
C SER A 184 -13.22 -12.93 1.26
N ILE A 185 -12.63 -13.31 0.13
CA ILE A 185 -11.82 -12.40 -0.68
C ILE A 185 -12.74 -11.61 -1.63
N GLY A 186 -12.53 -10.29 -1.63
CA GLY A 186 -13.36 -9.34 -2.33
C GLY A 186 -14.77 -9.19 -1.75
N ILE A 187 -15.39 -8.07 -2.05
CA ILE A 187 -16.71 -7.71 -1.54
C ILE A 187 -17.79 -8.75 -1.89
N TYR A 188 -17.73 -9.33 -3.10
CA TYR A 188 -18.68 -10.36 -3.51
C TYR A 188 -18.56 -11.61 -2.63
N GLY A 189 -17.33 -12.14 -2.49
CA GLY A 189 -17.08 -13.31 -1.67
C GLY A 189 -17.44 -13.08 -0.21
N ALA A 190 -17.08 -11.91 0.34
CA ALA A 190 -17.41 -11.55 1.72
C ALA A 190 -18.91 -11.46 1.96
N SER A 191 -19.66 -10.76 1.08
CA SER A 191 -21.11 -10.63 1.21
C SER A 191 -21.83 -11.99 1.23
N TYR A 192 -21.46 -12.89 0.32
CA TYR A 192 -22.02 -14.23 0.32
C TYR A 192 -21.57 -15.09 1.50
N TYR A 193 -20.30 -15.01 1.88
CA TYR A 193 -19.77 -15.82 2.97
C TYR A 193 -20.40 -15.46 4.33
N TYR A 194 -20.55 -14.17 4.63
CA TYR A 194 -21.05 -13.73 5.92
C TYR A 194 -22.57 -13.57 5.96
N PHE A 195 -23.21 -13.20 4.84
CA PHE A 195 -24.63 -12.81 4.85
C PHE A 195 -25.47 -13.59 3.82
N GLY A 196 -24.88 -14.41 2.96
CA GLY A 196 -25.62 -15.23 1.98
C GLY A 196 -26.32 -14.44 0.88
N LYS A 197 -25.89 -13.20 0.61
CA LYS A 197 -26.55 -12.30 -0.35
C LYS A 197 -25.56 -11.51 -1.20
N SER A 198 -26.08 -10.93 -2.29
CA SER A 198 -25.29 -10.09 -3.20
C SER A 198 -24.86 -8.78 -2.54
N PRO A 199 -23.70 -8.20 -2.91
CA PRO A 199 -23.21 -6.94 -2.34
C PRO A 199 -24.19 -5.77 -2.42
N ASP A 200 -24.97 -5.64 -3.49
CA ASP A 200 -25.98 -4.61 -3.67
C ASP A 200 -27.12 -4.63 -2.62
N GLN A 201 -27.25 -5.75 -1.91
CA GLN A 201 -28.24 -5.94 -0.85
C GLN A 201 -27.67 -5.68 0.57
N LEU A 202 -26.40 -5.29 0.68
CA LEU A 202 -25.80 -5.00 1.99
C LEU A 202 -26.47 -3.81 2.65
N THR A 203 -26.84 -4.00 3.92
CA THR A 203 -27.29 -2.91 4.78
C THR A 203 -26.12 -2.21 5.45
N LEU A 204 -26.33 -1.00 5.97
CA LEU A 204 -25.28 -0.25 6.67
C LEU A 204 -24.64 -1.03 7.85
N PRO A 205 -25.39 -1.73 8.72
CA PRO A 205 -24.78 -2.56 9.77
C PRO A 205 -23.89 -3.68 9.23
N GLU A 206 -24.29 -4.32 8.11
CA GLU A 206 -23.53 -5.40 7.49
C GLU A 206 -22.27 -4.87 6.78
N ALA A 207 -22.38 -3.73 6.08
CA ALA A 207 -21.23 -3.06 5.50
C ALA A 207 -20.21 -2.61 6.55
N ALA A 208 -20.69 -2.16 7.71
CA ALA A 208 -19.82 -1.78 8.84
C ALA A 208 -19.19 -2.99 9.57
N LEU A 209 -19.77 -4.18 9.43
CA LEU A 209 -19.22 -5.42 10.00
C LEU A 209 -18.13 -6.03 9.12
N LEU A 210 -18.19 -5.85 7.78
CA LEU A 210 -17.17 -6.25 6.84
C LEU A 210 -15.89 -5.41 6.97
#